data_6f427dad7de50d59f60b6352f9d6e0eb
#
_entry.id   6f427dad7de50d59f60b6352f9d6e0eb
#
_cell.length_a   1.000
_cell.length_b   1.000
_cell.length_c   1.000
_cell.angle_alpha   90.00
_cell.angle_beta   90.00
_cell.angle_gamma   90.00
#
_symmetry.space_group_name_H-M   'P 1'
#
loop_
_entity.id
_entity.type
_entity.pdbx_description
1 polymer ?
#
loop_
_entity_poly.entity_id
_entity_poly.type
_entity_poly.pdbx_seq_one_letter_code
_entity_poly.pdbx_strand_id
1 'polypeptide(L)'
;MTRTLDRAPAAAVATPRRPLRRLALPLAVLVVAGLVVTSLFVGVYDLSAEGGAQMFWASRVPRTLALVLAGIAMSTSGLVMQLLTQNKFVEPTTTGSTEWAALGLLAVTLVAPRAGLTVQMLVASAAALVGTLIFMTVLRRIAFRSSLVVPLVGIMLGAVVSSFTTYLAVSTDRLQMLGTWFMGSFTQVVRGRYEVLWVVAAVAVAVWLLADRLTVAGLGKDVATGLGLHYDRLVLLGTVLVAVSTGVTTVVVGFLPFLGLVVPNIVSMLRGDDLRSSIPWVCLGGVALITVCDIIGRVVRMPFEVPVSMVLGVVGAAVFLALITRQWRRG
;
A
#
# COMPACT_ATOMS: atom_id res chain seq x y z
N MET A 1 -54.83 32.29 28.08
CA MET A 1 -53.47 32.47 28.67
C MET A 1 -52.50 31.57 27.92
N THR A 2 -51.93 32.06 26.83
CA THR A 2 -50.98 31.39 25.95
C THR A 2 -49.57 31.84 26.32
N ARG A 3 -48.78 30.95 26.94
CA ARG A 3 -47.36 31.20 27.26
C ARG A 3 -46.53 30.98 26.01
N THR A 4 -46.04 32.04 25.42
CA THR A 4 -44.99 32.06 24.41
C THR A 4 -43.68 31.59 25.04
N LEU A 5 -43.20 30.40 24.61
CA LEU A 5 -41.87 29.94 24.95
C LEU A 5 -40.85 30.71 24.09
N ASP A 6 -40.14 31.60 24.73
CA ASP A 6 -39.02 32.37 24.21
C ASP A 6 -37.87 31.38 23.87
N ARG A 7 -37.64 31.13 22.57
CA ARG A 7 -36.49 30.33 22.11
C ARG A 7 -35.25 31.22 22.15
N ALA A 8 -34.43 31.03 23.16
CA ALA A 8 -33.09 31.59 23.17
C ALA A 8 -32.32 31.18 21.91
N PRO A 9 -31.63 32.10 21.22
CA PRO A 9 -30.82 31.76 20.04
C PRO A 9 -29.67 30.83 20.46
N ALA A 10 -29.58 29.65 19.82
CA ALA A 10 -28.46 28.74 19.99
C ALA A 10 -27.18 29.48 19.60
N ALA A 11 -26.37 29.81 20.58
CA ALA A 11 -25.03 30.36 20.39
C ALA A 11 -24.22 29.38 19.54
N ALA A 12 -23.92 29.77 18.32
CA ALA A 12 -23.00 29.03 17.45
C ALA A 12 -21.64 28.98 18.14
N VAL A 13 -21.28 27.79 18.67
CA VAL A 13 -19.97 27.53 19.23
C VAL A 13 -19.00 27.57 18.05
N ALA A 14 -18.42 28.73 17.82
CA ALA A 14 -17.29 28.90 16.90
C ALA A 14 -16.08 28.14 17.46
N THR A 15 -15.88 26.91 16.98
CA THR A 15 -14.65 26.18 17.28
C THR A 15 -13.46 26.95 16.72
N PRO A 16 -12.49 27.36 17.55
CA PRO A 16 -11.32 28.10 17.07
C PRO A 16 -10.53 27.21 16.11
N ARG A 17 -10.51 27.55 14.84
CA ARG A 17 -9.67 26.91 13.81
C ARG A 17 -8.21 27.23 14.14
N ARG A 18 -7.56 26.33 14.88
CA ARG A 18 -6.17 26.49 15.33
C ARG A 18 -5.24 26.70 14.12
N PRO A 19 -4.41 27.75 14.08
CA PRO A 19 -3.41 28.00 13.02
C PRO A 19 -2.41 26.83 12.86
N LEU A 20 -2.18 26.06 13.91
CA LEU A 20 -1.37 24.81 13.93
C LEU A 20 -1.83 23.77 12.89
N ARG A 21 -3.10 23.75 12.48
CA ARG A 21 -3.61 22.80 11.48
C ARG A 21 -3.11 23.08 10.07
N ARG A 22 -2.75 24.34 9.77
CA ARG A 22 -2.20 24.74 8.46
C ARG A 22 -0.72 24.40 8.31
N LEU A 23 0.04 24.37 9.42
CA LEU A 23 1.46 24.03 9.43
C LEU A 23 1.76 22.53 9.54
N ALA A 24 0.74 21.70 9.85
CA ALA A 24 0.93 20.26 10.07
C ALA A 24 1.41 19.52 8.80
N LEU A 25 0.87 19.84 7.63
CA LEU A 25 1.29 19.20 6.38
C LEU A 25 2.70 19.58 5.96
N PRO A 26 3.10 20.88 5.89
CA PRO A 26 4.47 21.24 5.56
C PRO A 26 5.48 20.70 6.58
N LEU A 27 5.14 20.64 7.87
CA LEU A 27 5.99 20.03 8.89
C LEU A 27 6.15 18.52 8.65
N ALA A 28 5.06 17.80 8.34
CA ALA A 28 5.13 16.38 8.00
C ALA A 28 5.98 16.14 6.75
N VAL A 29 5.84 16.99 5.72
CA VAL A 29 6.70 16.93 4.52
C VAL A 29 8.17 17.12 4.88
N LEU A 30 8.51 18.09 5.72
CA LEU A 30 9.89 18.32 6.16
C LEU A 30 10.46 17.13 6.94
N VAL A 31 9.68 16.54 7.84
CA VAL A 31 10.09 15.35 8.61
C VAL A 31 10.34 14.17 7.68
N VAL A 32 9.43 13.90 6.75
CA VAL A 32 9.57 12.79 5.80
C VAL A 32 10.74 13.05 4.85
N ALA A 33 10.91 14.27 4.35
CA ALA A 33 12.06 14.64 3.53
C ALA A 33 13.38 14.43 4.30
N GLY A 34 13.43 14.80 5.57
CA GLY A 34 14.59 14.55 6.44
C GLY A 34 14.89 13.05 6.58
N LEU A 35 13.86 12.20 6.77
CA LEU A 35 14.01 10.74 6.82
C LEU A 35 14.53 10.19 5.49
N VAL A 36 13.99 10.65 4.37
CA VAL A 36 14.42 10.23 3.02
C VAL A 36 15.86 10.64 2.76
N VAL A 37 16.24 11.86 3.13
CA VAL A 37 17.63 12.33 3.05
C VAL A 37 18.54 11.49 3.95
N THR A 38 18.16 11.21 5.19
CA THR A 38 18.92 10.33 6.10
C THR A 38 19.13 8.95 5.47
N SER A 39 18.10 8.39 4.81
CA SER A 39 18.20 7.09 4.12
C SER A 39 19.27 7.05 3.02
N LEU A 40 19.58 8.19 2.37
CA LEU A 40 20.65 8.27 1.37
C LEU A 40 22.05 8.03 1.97
N PHE A 41 22.24 8.44 3.23
CA PHE A 41 23.55 8.38 3.88
C PHE A 41 23.75 7.13 4.75
N VAL A 42 22.68 6.44 5.15
CA VAL A 42 22.78 5.19 5.93
C VAL A 42 23.23 4.03 5.05
N GLY A 43 24.25 3.28 5.46
CA GLY A 43 24.73 2.05 4.83
C GLY A 43 26.21 1.82 5.04
N VAL A 44 26.66 0.61 4.70
CA VAL A 44 28.01 0.11 4.98
C VAL A 44 29.10 0.76 4.11
N TYR A 45 28.77 1.15 2.88
CA TYR A 45 29.74 1.68 1.94
C TYR A 45 30.08 3.14 2.28
N ASP A 46 31.38 3.43 2.39
CA ASP A 46 31.89 4.79 2.62
C ASP A 46 31.81 5.60 1.31
N LEU A 47 30.96 6.61 1.31
CA LEU A 47 30.75 7.49 0.17
C LEU A 47 31.93 8.43 -0.12
N SER A 48 32.87 8.57 0.83
CA SER A 48 34.07 9.37 0.65
C SER A 48 35.23 8.57 -0.02
N ALA A 49 35.10 7.25 -0.13
CA ALA A 49 36.09 6.38 -0.79
C ALA A 49 36.03 6.51 -2.32
N GLU A 50 37.08 6.02 -3.01
CA GLU A 50 37.10 5.95 -4.49
C GLU A 50 35.89 5.19 -5.02
N GLY A 51 35.15 5.77 -5.98
CA GLY A 51 33.90 5.21 -6.51
C GLY A 51 32.64 5.55 -5.70
N GLY A 52 32.74 6.29 -4.59
CA GLY A 52 31.60 6.68 -3.76
C GLY A 52 30.49 7.40 -4.53
N ALA A 53 30.85 8.33 -5.40
CA ALA A 53 29.89 9.03 -6.26
C ALA A 53 29.16 8.09 -7.23
N GLN A 54 29.85 7.11 -7.82
CA GLN A 54 29.22 6.11 -8.70
C GLN A 54 28.24 5.24 -7.93
N MET A 55 28.63 4.77 -6.73
CA MET A 55 27.77 3.96 -5.86
C MET A 55 26.55 4.74 -5.39
N PHE A 56 26.70 6.03 -5.09
CA PHE A 56 25.59 6.90 -4.72
C PHE A 56 24.52 6.96 -5.83
N TRP A 57 24.90 7.22 -7.07
CA TRP A 57 23.97 7.32 -8.20
C TRP A 57 23.48 5.98 -8.72
N ALA A 58 24.26 4.91 -8.59
CA ALA A 58 23.90 3.59 -9.08
C ALA A 58 22.99 2.80 -8.12
N SER A 59 23.10 3.03 -6.81
CA SER A 59 22.40 2.24 -5.79
C SER A 59 21.61 3.11 -4.80
N ARG A 60 22.21 4.13 -4.17
CA ARG A 60 21.56 4.89 -3.08
C ARG A 60 20.35 5.69 -3.55
N VAL A 61 20.49 6.44 -4.63
CA VAL A 61 19.40 7.24 -5.22
C VAL A 61 18.28 6.34 -5.74
N PRO A 62 18.52 5.31 -6.57
CA PRO A 62 17.50 4.36 -7.00
C PRO A 62 16.74 3.70 -5.84
N ARG A 63 17.45 3.22 -4.82
CA ARG A 63 16.86 2.63 -3.62
C ARG A 63 15.91 3.61 -2.92
N THR A 64 16.38 4.83 -2.69
CA THR A 64 15.58 5.85 -1.99
C THR A 64 14.35 6.27 -2.80
N LEU A 65 14.48 6.42 -4.11
CA LEU A 65 13.34 6.68 -4.98
C LEU A 65 12.35 5.51 -4.98
N ALA A 66 12.84 4.28 -4.99
CA ALA A 66 11.98 3.09 -4.89
C ALA A 66 11.26 3.01 -3.54
N LEU A 67 11.90 3.37 -2.42
CA LEU A 67 11.23 3.48 -1.11
C LEU A 67 10.07 4.47 -1.16
N VAL A 68 10.31 5.66 -1.73
CA VAL A 68 9.26 6.68 -1.88
C VAL A 68 8.11 6.17 -2.73
N LEU A 69 8.41 5.63 -3.92
CA LEU A 69 7.40 5.16 -4.87
C LEU A 69 6.62 3.95 -4.33
N ALA A 70 7.30 2.95 -3.75
CA ALA A 70 6.65 1.79 -3.17
C ALA A 70 5.83 2.16 -1.92
N GLY A 71 6.31 3.09 -1.09
CA GLY A 71 5.58 3.62 0.05
C GLY A 71 4.27 4.29 -0.36
N ILE A 72 4.30 5.14 -1.37
CA ILE A 72 3.10 5.75 -1.96
C ILE A 72 2.18 4.67 -2.55
N ALA A 73 2.74 3.75 -3.36
CA ALA A 73 1.98 2.71 -4.04
C ALA A 73 1.13 1.88 -3.10
N MET A 74 1.79 1.23 -2.14
CA MET A 74 1.14 0.25 -1.28
C MET A 74 0.18 0.92 -0.30
N SER A 75 0.53 2.10 0.25
CA SER A 75 -0.36 2.81 1.16
C SER A 75 -1.60 3.37 0.45
N THR A 76 -1.47 3.91 -0.75
CA THR A 76 -2.64 4.37 -1.54
C THR A 76 -3.48 3.20 -2.04
N SER A 77 -2.87 2.09 -2.45
CA SER A 77 -3.58 0.86 -2.83
C SER A 77 -4.39 0.29 -1.67
N GLY A 78 -3.82 0.28 -0.46
CA GLY A 78 -4.53 -0.12 0.75
C GLY A 78 -5.75 0.77 1.01
N LEU A 79 -5.58 2.09 0.93
CA LEU A 79 -6.68 3.04 1.11
C LEU A 79 -7.82 2.81 0.09
N VAL A 80 -7.49 2.61 -1.20
CA VAL A 80 -8.48 2.30 -2.23
C VAL A 80 -9.18 0.97 -1.95
N MET A 81 -8.43 -0.08 -1.59
CA MET A 81 -9.02 -1.39 -1.26
C MET A 81 -9.98 -1.31 -0.07
N GLN A 82 -9.62 -0.58 0.98
CA GLN A 82 -10.49 -0.37 2.15
C GLN A 82 -11.82 0.29 1.76
N LEU A 83 -11.78 1.27 0.86
CA LEU A 83 -12.99 1.91 0.35
C LEU A 83 -13.84 0.97 -0.53
N LEU A 84 -13.22 0.30 -1.51
CA LEU A 84 -13.92 -0.59 -2.43
C LEU A 84 -14.58 -1.79 -1.72
N THR A 85 -13.95 -2.28 -0.66
CA THR A 85 -14.46 -3.40 0.14
C THR A 85 -15.30 -2.94 1.32
N GLN A 86 -15.38 -1.62 1.59
CA GLN A 86 -16.00 -1.04 2.78
C GLN A 86 -15.47 -1.68 4.08
N ASN A 87 -14.17 -1.99 4.09
CA ASN A 87 -13.54 -2.72 5.19
C ASN A 87 -12.13 -2.19 5.45
N LYS A 88 -11.90 -1.70 6.67
CA LYS A 88 -10.63 -1.12 7.10
C LYS A 88 -9.50 -2.14 7.32
N PHE A 89 -9.80 -3.44 7.28
CA PHE A 89 -8.82 -4.51 7.47
C PHE A 89 -8.33 -5.13 6.15
N VAL A 90 -8.70 -4.54 5.03
CA VAL A 90 -8.34 -5.04 3.71
C VAL A 90 -7.20 -4.21 3.11
N GLU A 91 -6.23 -4.92 2.57
CA GLU A 91 -5.14 -4.37 1.76
C GLU A 91 -4.77 -5.38 0.64
N PRO A 92 -3.92 -5.03 -0.34
CA PRO A 92 -3.57 -5.94 -1.42
C PRO A 92 -3.02 -7.29 -0.95
N THR A 93 -2.26 -7.33 0.17
CA THR A 93 -1.68 -8.56 0.71
C THR A 93 -2.72 -9.46 1.41
N THR A 94 -3.79 -8.88 1.96
CA THR A 94 -4.87 -9.65 2.58
C THR A 94 -5.95 -10.10 1.58
N THR A 95 -5.91 -9.65 0.34
CA THR A 95 -6.86 -10.04 -0.72
C THR A 95 -6.35 -11.12 -1.65
N GLY A 96 -5.11 -11.56 -1.45
CA GLY A 96 -4.43 -12.52 -2.34
C GLY A 96 -3.84 -11.90 -3.60
N SER A 97 -3.92 -10.57 -3.79
CA SER A 97 -3.43 -9.92 -5.02
C SER A 97 -1.94 -10.09 -5.22
N THR A 98 -1.16 -10.13 -4.14
CA THR A 98 0.30 -10.36 -4.16
C THR A 98 0.66 -11.78 -4.52
N GLU A 99 -0.09 -12.76 -4.06
CA GLU A 99 0.07 -14.19 -4.38
C GLU A 99 -0.22 -14.44 -5.86
N TRP A 100 -1.27 -13.83 -6.40
CA TRP A 100 -1.55 -13.84 -7.82
C TRP A 100 -0.47 -13.14 -8.65
N ALA A 101 0.06 -11.99 -8.19
CA ALA A 101 1.19 -11.33 -8.85
C ALA A 101 2.43 -12.23 -8.88
N ALA A 102 2.74 -12.93 -7.78
CA ALA A 102 3.83 -13.88 -7.69
C ALA A 102 3.63 -15.09 -8.62
N LEU A 103 2.41 -15.62 -8.71
CA LEU A 103 2.06 -16.66 -9.68
C LEU A 103 2.30 -16.19 -11.12
N GLY A 104 1.83 -14.99 -11.46
CA GLY A 104 2.05 -14.38 -12.79
C GLY A 104 3.55 -14.19 -13.09
N LEU A 105 4.32 -13.75 -12.11
CA LEU A 105 5.76 -13.57 -12.23
C LEU A 105 6.48 -14.92 -12.41
N LEU A 106 6.10 -15.95 -11.67
CA LEU A 106 6.62 -17.31 -11.87
C LEU A 106 6.26 -17.83 -13.25
N ALA A 107 5.02 -17.71 -13.68
CA ALA A 107 4.56 -18.17 -14.98
C ALA A 107 5.35 -17.54 -16.14
N VAL A 108 5.55 -16.21 -16.11
CA VAL A 108 6.33 -15.54 -17.19
C VAL A 108 7.79 -15.96 -17.18
N THR A 109 8.39 -16.22 -16.02
CA THR A 109 9.79 -16.68 -15.94
C THR A 109 9.96 -18.13 -16.41
N LEU A 110 8.91 -18.95 -16.36
CA LEU A 110 8.91 -20.31 -16.89
C LEU A 110 8.70 -20.34 -18.40
N VAL A 111 7.71 -19.55 -18.90
CA VAL A 111 7.33 -19.56 -20.31
C VAL A 111 8.27 -18.71 -21.17
N ALA A 112 8.72 -17.58 -20.63
CA ALA A 112 9.59 -16.62 -21.30
C ALA A 112 10.75 -16.18 -20.38
N PRO A 113 11.77 -17.02 -20.12
CA PRO A 113 12.84 -16.72 -19.17
C PRO A 113 13.67 -15.48 -19.51
N ARG A 114 13.64 -15.03 -20.76
CA ARG A 114 14.32 -13.81 -21.24
C ARG A 114 13.42 -12.59 -21.29
N ALA A 115 12.18 -12.68 -20.80
CA ALA A 115 11.26 -11.55 -20.79
C ALA A 115 11.83 -10.37 -19.99
N GLY A 116 11.79 -9.20 -20.59
CA GLY A 116 12.21 -7.95 -19.95
C GLY A 116 11.31 -7.61 -18.75
N LEU A 117 11.79 -6.74 -17.88
CA LEU A 117 11.12 -6.33 -16.65
C LEU A 117 9.69 -5.79 -16.91
N THR A 118 9.49 -5.06 -18.01
CA THR A 118 8.17 -4.55 -18.39
C THR A 118 7.15 -5.67 -18.64
N VAL A 119 7.56 -6.75 -19.32
CA VAL A 119 6.68 -7.91 -19.56
C VAL A 119 6.34 -8.62 -18.24
N GLN A 120 7.33 -8.79 -17.37
CA GLN A 120 7.13 -9.37 -16.05
C GLN A 120 6.11 -8.54 -15.23
N MET A 121 6.21 -7.21 -15.26
CA MET A 121 5.27 -6.30 -14.61
C MET A 121 3.85 -6.40 -15.19
N LEU A 122 3.72 -6.42 -16.52
CA LEU A 122 2.40 -6.53 -17.16
C LEU A 122 1.72 -7.84 -16.80
N VAL A 123 2.45 -8.97 -16.81
CA VAL A 123 1.90 -10.29 -16.46
C VAL A 123 1.56 -10.35 -14.97
N ALA A 124 2.45 -9.87 -14.09
CA ALA A 124 2.17 -9.82 -12.65
C ALA A 124 0.96 -8.94 -12.32
N SER A 125 0.86 -7.76 -12.96
CA SER A 125 -0.30 -6.86 -12.78
C SER A 125 -1.60 -7.47 -13.32
N ALA A 126 -1.55 -8.13 -14.46
CA ALA A 126 -2.70 -8.83 -15.02
C ALA A 126 -3.16 -9.99 -14.11
N ALA A 127 -2.21 -10.78 -13.58
CA ALA A 127 -2.51 -11.83 -12.63
C ALA A 127 -3.10 -11.26 -11.32
N ALA A 128 -2.51 -10.19 -10.76
CA ALA A 128 -3.05 -9.48 -9.60
C ALA A 128 -4.49 -8.98 -9.85
N LEU A 129 -4.75 -8.45 -11.05
CA LEU A 129 -6.10 -8.00 -11.43
C LEU A 129 -7.10 -9.16 -11.43
N VAL A 130 -6.74 -10.30 -12.06
CA VAL A 130 -7.57 -11.50 -12.06
C VAL A 130 -7.87 -11.96 -10.63
N GLY A 131 -6.84 -12.05 -9.79
CA GLY A 131 -7.00 -12.44 -8.39
C GLY A 131 -7.90 -11.49 -7.60
N THR A 132 -7.70 -10.19 -7.76
CA THR A 132 -8.53 -9.19 -7.08
C THR A 132 -9.98 -9.21 -7.58
N LEU A 133 -10.22 -9.44 -8.87
CA LEU A 133 -11.57 -9.60 -9.43
C LEU A 133 -12.25 -10.88 -8.91
N ILE A 134 -11.52 -11.98 -8.78
CA ILE A 134 -12.03 -13.22 -8.17
C ILE A 134 -12.42 -12.94 -6.71
N PHE A 135 -11.53 -12.32 -5.93
CA PHE A 135 -11.81 -11.93 -4.55
C PHE A 135 -13.07 -11.06 -4.46
N MET A 136 -13.19 -10.00 -5.26
CA MET A 136 -14.37 -9.13 -5.29
C MET A 136 -15.64 -9.86 -5.67
N THR A 137 -15.56 -10.83 -6.60
CA THR A 137 -16.70 -11.63 -7.03
C THR A 137 -17.17 -12.57 -5.93
N VAL A 138 -16.24 -13.24 -5.24
CA VAL A 138 -16.53 -14.08 -4.07
C VAL A 138 -17.15 -13.25 -2.95
N LEU A 139 -16.55 -12.07 -2.66
CA LEU A 139 -17.03 -11.17 -1.62
C LEU A 139 -18.48 -10.70 -1.88
N ARG A 140 -18.86 -10.46 -3.15
CA ARG A 140 -20.24 -10.07 -3.52
C ARG A 140 -21.26 -11.17 -3.22
N ARG A 141 -20.86 -12.44 -3.17
CA ARG A 141 -21.74 -13.59 -2.91
C ARG A 141 -21.89 -13.93 -1.42
N ILE A 142 -21.03 -13.37 -0.57
CA ILE A 142 -21.05 -13.62 0.87
C ILE A 142 -22.07 -12.69 1.53
N ALA A 143 -23.09 -13.28 2.17
CA ALA A 143 -24.16 -12.54 2.85
C ALA A 143 -23.68 -11.82 4.12
N PHE A 144 -22.74 -12.41 4.86
CA PHE A 144 -22.19 -11.85 6.09
C PHE A 144 -20.89 -11.11 5.82
N ARG A 145 -20.98 -9.80 5.69
CA ARG A 145 -19.82 -8.90 5.52
C ARG A 145 -19.33 -8.37 6.86
N SER A 146 -19.01 -9.25 7.80
CA SER A 146 -18.36 -8.79 9.04
C SER A 146 -16.95 -8.29 8.74
N SER A 147 -16.45 -7.37 9.55
CA SER A 147 -15.13 -6.76 9.37
C SER A 147 -13.98 -7.78 9.32
N LEU A 148 -14.14 -8.94 9.95
CA LEU A 148 -13.13 -10.02 9.99
C LEU A 148 -13.27 -11.05 8.87
N VAL A 149 -14.49 -11.30 8.38
CA VAL A 149 -14.74 -12.32 7.33
C VAL A 149 -14.12 -11.88 6.00
N VAL A 150 -14.18 -10.60 5.67
CA VAL A 150 -13.66 -10.09 4.39
C VAL A 150 -12.17 -10.36 4.20
N PRO A 151 -11.26 -9.96 5.11
CA PRO A 151 -9.84 -10.29 4.97
C PRO A 151 -9.57 -11.79 5.08
N LEU A 152 -10.33 -12.54 5.89
CA LEU A 152 -10.17 -13.98 6.02
C LEU A 152 -10.40 -14.70 4.68
N VAL A 153 -11.45 -14.35 3.94
CA VAL A 153 -11.72 -14.88 2.59
C VAL A 153 -10.55 -14.61 1.65
N GLY A 154 -10.00 -13.39 1.68
CA GLY A 154 -8.85 -13.04 0.85
C GLY A 154 -7.60 -13.85 1.19
N ILE A 155 -7.29 -13.99 2.48
CA ILE A 155 -6.16 -14.81 2.97
C ILE A 155 -6.34 -16.27 2.55
N MET A 156 -7.54 -16.84 2.64
CA MET A 156 -7.80 -18.22 2.22
C MET A 156 -7.64 -18.41 0.70
N LEU A 157 -8.15 -17.47 -0.10
CA LEU A 157 -7.92 -17.48 -1.56
C LEU A 157 -6.44 -17.32 -1.90
N GLY A 158 -5.74 -16.42 -1.22
CA GLY A 158 -4.30 -16.24 -1.36
C GLY A 158 -3.51 -17.49 -0.99
N ALA A 159 -3.88 -18.18 0.09
CA ALA A 159 -3.23 -19.43 0.52
C ALA A 159 -3.35 -20.55 -0.52
N VAL A 160 -4.51 -20.69 -1.20
CA VAL A 160 -4.68 -21.65 -2.30
C VAL A 160 -3.73 -21.33 -3.44
N VAL A 161 -3.67 -20.06 -3.87
CA VAL A 161 -2.79 -19.62 -4.95
C VAL A 161 -1.31 -19.77 -4.57
N SER A 162 -0.96 -19.41 -3.34
CA SER A 162 0.40 -19.57 -2.80
C SER A 162 0.84 -21.03 -2.78
N SER A 163 -0.05 -21.95 -2.37
CA SER A 163 0.23 -23.39 -2.37
C SER A 163 0.50 -23.92 -3.80
N PHE A 164 -0.35 -23.49 -4.75
CA PHE A 164 -0.17 -23.85 -6.16
C PHE A 164 1.13 -23.25 -6.74
N THR A 165 1.43 -21.99 -6.44
CA THR A 165 2.67 -21.31 -6.86
C THR A 165 3.90 -22.01 -6.28
N THR A 166 3.83 -22.40 -5.02
CA THR A 166 4.92 -23.15 -4.35
C THR A 166 5.12 -24.53 -5.00
N TYR A 167 4.04 -25.25 -5.27
CA TYR A 167 4.12 -26.53 -5.99
C TYR A 167 4.80 -26.39 -7.36
N LEU A 168 4.40 -25.38 -8.14
CA LEU A 168 5.05 -25.10 -9.43
C LEU A 168 6.53 -24.72 -9.26
N ALA A 169 6.85 -23.91 -8.26
CA ALA A 169 8.23 -23.49 -7.98
C ALA A 169 9.12 -24.66 -7.57
N VAL A 170 8.59 -25.61 -6.77
CA VAL A 170 9.31 -26.85 -6.39
C VAL A 170 9.50 -27.74 -7.61
N SER A 171 8.44 -27.99 -8.39
CA SER A 171 8.48 -28.87 -9.55
C SER A 171 9.38 -28.36 -10.69
N THR A 172 9.67 -27.06 -10.71
CA THR A 172 10.51 -26.39 -11.72
C THR A 172 11.87 -25.92 -11.19
N ASP A 173 12.24 -26.32 -9.96
CA ASP A 173 13.48 -25.92 -9.26
C ASP A 173 13.65 -24.38 -9.12
N ARG A 174 12.54 -23.66 -8.90
CA ARG A 174 12.50 -22.20 -8.74
C ARG A 174 12.14 -21.74 -7.33
N LEU A 175 12.14 -22.65 -6.35
CA LEU A 175 11.72 -22.35 -4.98
C LEU A 175 12.55 -21.23 -4.34
N GLN A 176 13.87 -21.23 -4.55
CA GLN A 176 14.76 -20.20 -4.02
C GLN A 176 14.43 -18.81 -4.60
N MET A 177 14.13 -18.76 -5.90
CA MET A 177 13.73 -17.52 -6.58
C MET A 177 12.41 -17.00 -6.03
N LEU A 178 11.42 -17.86 -5.81
CA LEU A 178 10.16 -17.50 -5.19
C LEU A 178 10.39 -16.94 -3.77
N GLY A 179 11.26 -17.59 -2.98
CA GLY A 179 11.63 -17.12 -1.64
C GLY A 179 12.19 -15.70 -1.64
N THR A 180 13.07 -15.37 -2.61
CA THR A 180 13.62 -14.01 -2.71
C THR A 180 12.58 -12.95 -3.05
N TRP A 181 11.57 -13.27 -3.85
CA TRP A 181 10.47 -12.33 -4.16
C TRP A 181 9.58 -12.05 -2.96
N PHE A 182 9.29 -13.08 -2.14
CA PHE A 182 8.52 -12.88 -0.90
C PHE A 182 9.31 -12.16 0.20
N MET A 183 10.63 -12.13 0.10
CA MET A 183 11.48 -11.37 1.03
C MET A 183 11.58 -9.89 0.67
N GLY A 184 10.53 -9.17 0.38
CA GLY A 184 10.53 -7.77 -0.04
C GLY A 184 11.73 -6.97 0.46
N SER A 185 12.60 -6.57 -0.46
CA SER A 185 13.89 -5.94 -0.17
C SER A 185 14.26 -4.90 -1.21
N PHE A 186 14.91 -3.82 -0.77
CA PHE A 186 15.43 -2.78 -1.67
C PHE A 186 16.90 -2.96 -2.05
N THR A 187 17.54 -4.03 -1.58
CA THR A 187 18.97 -4.31 -1.82
C THR A 187 19.28 -4.51 -3.31
N GLN A 188 18.33 -5.08 -4.07
CA GLN A 188 18.50 -5.33 -5.51
C GLN A 188 18.03 -4.18 -6.40
N VAL A 189 17.57 -3.09 -5.80
CA VAL A 189 17.07 -1.93 -6.55
C VAL A 189 18.24 -1.05 -6.96
N VAL A 190 18.56 -1.09 -8.25
CA VAL A 190 19.63 -0.33 -8.88
C VAL A 190 19.12 0.45 -10.07
N ARG A 191 19.95 1.35 -10.59
CA ARG A 191 19.67 2.08 -11.84
C ARG A 191 19.43 1.09 -12.98
N GLY A 192 18.38 1.33 -13.78
CA GLY A 192 17.92 0.43 -14.86
C GLY A 192 16.80 -0.54 -14.44
N ARG A 193 16.47 -0.62 -13.14
CA ARG A 193 15.39 -1.50 -12.64
C ARG A 193 14.28 -0.77 -11.88
N TYR A 194 14.58 0.34 -11.21
CA TYR A 194 13.60 1.09 -10.42
C TYR A 194 12.70 1.99 -11.27
N GLU A 195 13.13 2.34 -12.46
CA GLU A 195 12.45 3.32 -13.34
C GLU A 195 11.01 2.92 -13.67
N VAL A 196 10.75 1.64 -13.69
CA VAL A 196 9.40 1.10 -13.90
C VAL A 196 8.43 1.45 -12.77
N LEU A 197 8.93 1.75 -11.56
CA LEU A 197 8.11 2.23 -10.45
C LEU A 197 7.49 3.62 -10.71
N TRP A 198 7.96 4.38 -11.69
CA TRP A 198 7.31 5.64 -12.04
C TRP A 198 5.87 5.46 -12.55
N VAL A 199 5.52 4.25 -13.04
CA VAL A 199 4.12 3.89 -13.35
C VAL A 199 3.24 4.05 -12.10
N VAL A 200 3.76 3.74 -10.94
CA VAL A 200 3.04 3.88 -9.67
C VAL A 200 2.77 5.34 -9.32
N ALA A 201 3.70 6.26 -9.64
CA ALA A 201 3.45 7.69 -9.47
C ALA A 201 2.25 8.14 -10.33
N ALA A 202 2.17 7.67 -11.59
CA ALA A 202 1.03 7.93 -12.45
C ALA A 202 -0.28 7.34 -11.87
N VAL A 203 -0.22 6.13 -11.31
CA VAL A 203 -1.37 5.51 -10.62
C VAL A 203 -1.79 6.34 -9.39
N ALA A 204 -0.85 6.80 -8.58
CA ALA A 204 -1.17 7.65 -7.41
C ALA A 204 -1.84 8.96 -7.82
N VAL A 205 -1.39 9.59 -8.90
CA VAL A 205 -2.05 10.76 -9.49
C VAL A 205 -3.46 10.41 -9.97
N ALA A 206 -3.64 9.27 -10.64
CA ALA A 206 -4.96 8.83 -11.09
C ALA A 206 -5.91 8.58 -9.90
N VAL A 207 -5.43 7.97 -8.82
CA VAL A 207 -6.19 7.79 -7.57
C VAL A 207 -6.60 9.15 -7.00
N TRP A 208 -5.68 10.13 -6.97
CA TRP A 208 -5.97 11.48 -6.49
C TRP A 208 -7.01 12.21 -7.35
N LEU A 209 -6.94 12.09 -8.68
CA LEU A 209 -7.92 12.67 -9.61
C LEU A 209 -9.31 12.03 -9.46
N LEU A 210 -9.36 10.75 -9.12
CA LEU A 210 -10.59 9.99 -8.90
C LEU A 210 -11.06 10.02 -7.43
N ALA A 211 -10.37 10.72 -6.54
CA ALA A 211 -10.55 10.66 -5.09
C ALA A 211 -12.01 10.87 -4.66
N ASP A 212 -12.66 11.94 -5.16
CA ASP A 212 -14.02 12.26 -4.77
C ASP A 212 -15.01 11.16 -5.22
N ARG A 213 -14.83 10.62 -6.43
CA ARG A 213 -15.68 9.55 -6.97
C ARG A 213 -15.46 8.24 -6.23
N LEU A 214 -14.22 7.92 -5.87
CA LEU A 214 -13.88 6.74 -5.07
C LEU A 214 -14.40 6.86 -3.63
N THR A 215 -14.35 8.06 -3.04
CA THR A 215 -14.96 8.31 -1.72
C THR A 215 -16.46 8.01 -1.74
N VAL A 216 -17.17 8.49 -2.75
CA VAL A 216 -18.61 8.22 -2.90
C VAL A 216 -18.88 6.73 -3.17
N ALA A 217 -18.04 6.07 -3.98
CA ALA A 217 -18.15 4.62 -4.20
C ALA A 217 -17.97 3.83 -2.90
N GLY A 218 -17.09 4.30 -2.00
CA GLY A 218 -16.88 3.73 -0.66
C GLY A 218 -18.10 3.79 0.26
N LEU A 219 -19.08 4.67 -0.03
CA LEU A 219 -20.35 4.73 0.72
C LEU A 219 -21.35 3.64 0.29
N GLY A 220 -21.04 2.89 -0.75
CA GLY A 220 -21.84 1.79 -1.24
C GLY A 220 -22.56 2.06 -2.56
N LYS A 221 -23.11 0.96 -3.14
CA LYS A 221 -23.69 0.98 -4.48
C LYS A 221 -24.90 1.91 -4.57
N ASP A 222 -25.79 1.84 -3.58
CA ASP A 222 -27.06 2.58 -3.61
C ASP A 222 -26.82 4.10 -3.55
N VAL A 223 -25.89 4.53 -2.68
CA VAL A 223 -25.50 5.94 -2.56
C VAL A 223 -24.81 6.43 -3.84
N ALA A 224 -23.86 5.67 -4.36
CA ALA A 224 -23.12 6.05 -5.57
C ALA A 224 -24.03 6.16 -6.80
N THR A 225 -24.95 5.19 -6.99
CA THR A 225 -25.91 5.22 -8.11
C THR A 225 -26.95 6.33 -7.94
N GLY A 226 -27.41 6.58 -6.71
CA GLY A 226 -28.33 7.70 -6.40
C GLY A 226 -27.73 9.07 -6.73
N LEU A 227 -26.40 9.20 -6.67
CA LEU A 227 -25.66 10.40 -7.08
C LEU A 227 -25.26 10.40 -8.57
N GLY A 228 -25.77 9.46 -9.37
CA GLY A 228 -25.52 9.37 -10.81
C GLY A 228 -24.18 8.79 -11.21
N LEU A 229 -23.45 8.15 -10.27
CA LEU A 229 -22.16 7.53 -10.56
C LEU A 229 -22.32 6.09 -11.03
N HIS A 230 -21.49 5.66 -11.98
CA HIS A 230 -21.42 4.29 -12.44
C HIS A 230 -20.58 3.44 -11.48
N TYR A 231 -21.19 2.96 -10.38
CA TYR A 231 -20.51 2.23 -9.30
C TYR A 231 -19.59 1.10 -9.80
N ASP A 232 -20.14 0.18 -10.66
CA ASP A 232 -19.36 -0.97 -11.13
C ASP A 232 -18.11 -0.57 -11.96
N ARG A 233 -18.18 0.55 -12.72
CA ARG A 233 -17.01 1.10 -13.44
C ARG A 233 -15.99 1.68 -12.47
N LEU A 234 -16.41 2.37 -11.43
CA LEU A 234 -15.49 2.93 -10.42
C LEU A 234 -14.80 1.83 -9.62
N VAL A 235 -15.54 0.78 -9.24
CA VAL A 235 -14.95 -0.40 -8.59
C VAL A 235 -13.92 -1.07 -9.50
N LEU A 236 -14.24 -1.26 -10.77
CA LEU A 236 -13.31 -1.84 -11.74
C LEU A 236 -12.05 -0.96 -11.91
N LEU A 237 -12.22 0.35 -12.09
CA LEU A 237 -11.10 1.28 -12.22
C LEU A 237 -10.20 1.26 -10.98
N GLY A 238 -10.79 1.36 -9.78
CA GLY A 238 -10.03 1.27 -8.53
C GLY A 238 -9.30 -0.07 -8.40
N THR A 239 -9.93 -1.18 -8.77
CA THR A 239 -9.31 -2.52 -8.78
C THR A 239 -8.14 -2.59 -9.75
N VAL A 240 -8.26 -2.02 -10.95
CA VAL A 240 -7.16 -1.96 -11.94
C VAL A 240 -5.99 -1.14 -11.38
N LEU A 241 -6.26 0.03 -10.80
CA LEU A 241 -5.21 0.88 -10.21
C LEU A 241 -4.46 0.16 -9.08
N VAL A 242 -5.18 -0.55 -8.20
CA VAL A 242 -4.57 -1.37 -7.15
C VAL A 242 -3.75 -2.51 -7.74
N ALA A 243 -4.28 -3.25 -8.72
CA ALA A 243 -3.58 -4.38 -9.34
C ALA A 243 -2.29 -3.96 -10.03
N VAL A 244 -2.30 -2.83 -10.76
CA VAL A 244 -1.09 -2.27 -11.38
C VAL A 244 -0.06 -1.88 -10.32
N SER A 245 -0.47 -1.15 -9.27
CA SER A 245 0.44 -0.78 -8.17
C SER A 245 1.05 -2.01 -7.50
N THR A 246 0.22 -3.02 -7.19
CA THR A 246 0.66 -4.26 -6.53
C THR A 246 1.60 -5.05 -7.43
N GLY A 247 1.22 -5.28 -8.69
CA GLY A 247 2.04 -6.04 -9.64
C GLY A 247 3.40 -5.41 -9.89
N VAL A 248 3.43 -4.10 -10.14
CA VAL A 248 4.69 -3.34 -10.37
C VAL A 248 5.57 -3.38 -9.11
N THR A 249 5.00 -3.13 -7.93
CA THR A 249 5.76 -3.13 -6.67
C THR A 249 6.29 -4.53 -6.36
N THR A 250 5.48 -5.59 -6.54
CA THR A 250 5.89 -6.98 -6.31
C THR A 250 7.06 -7.39 -7.20
N VAL A 251 7.09 -6.98 -8.47
CA VAL A 251 8.18 -7.32 -9.40
C VAL A 251 9.50 -6.62 -9.05
N VAL A 252 9.44 -5.37 -8.57
CA VAL A 252 10.66 -4.56 -8.33
C VAL A 252 11.18 -4.72 -6.91
N VAL A 253 10.30 -4.74 -5.93
CA VAL A 253 10.65 -4.71 -4.50
C VAL A 253 10.28 -6.02 -3.80
N GLY A 254 9.23 -6.70 -4.25
CA GLY A 254 8.67 -7.86 -3.60
C GLY A 254 7.52 -7.53 -2.64
N PHE A 255 7.31 -8.40 -1.66
CA PHE A 255 6.20 -8.34 -0.72
C PHE A 255 6.40 -7.29 0.38
N LEU A 256 5.43 -6.42 0.59
CA LEU A 256 5.44 -5.36 1.61
C LEU A 256 4.17 -5.45 2.48
N PRO A 257 4.15 -6.31 3.51
CA PRO A 257 2.97 -6.54 4.33
C PRO A 257 2.63 -5.33 5.20
N PHE A 258 1.36 -5.20 5.56
CA PHE A 258 0.80 -4.21 6.49
C PHE A 258 0.93 -2.74 6.10
N LEU A 259 1.68 -2.38 5.06
CA LEU A 259 1.89 -0.99 4.69
C LEU A 259 0.58 -0.32 4.25
N GLY A 260 -0.19 -1.03 3.42
CA GLY A 260 -1.51 -0.59 2.95
C GLY A 260 -2.61 -0.72 3.99
N LEU A 261 -2.35 -1.42 5.09
CA LEU A 261 -3.31 -1.58 6.17
C LEU A 261 -3.08 -0.56 7.29
N VAL A 262 -1.86 -0.45 7.77
CA VAL A 262 -1.50 0.38 8.94
C VAL A 262 -1.65 1.86 8.63
N VAL A 263 -1.06 2.31 7.54
CA VAL A 263 -0.98 3.76 7.23
C VAL A 263 -2.36 4.37 6.99
N PRO A 264 -3.22 3.82 6.12
CA PRO A 264 -4.56 4.38 5.91
C PRO A 264 -5.41 4.37 7.18
N ASN A 265 -5.31 3.32 8.01
CA ASN A 265 -6.05 3.26 9.26
C ASN A 265 -5.63 4.34 10.25
N ILE A 266 -4.33 4.58 10.42
CA ILE A 266 -3.82 5.68 11.27
C ILE A 266 -4.34 7.02 10.75
N VAL A 267 -4.25 7.27 9.46
CA VAL A 267 -4.70 8.53 8.84
C VAL A 267 -6.22 8.70 8.99
N SER A 268 -7.01 7.66 8.73
CA SER A 268 -8.46 7.68 8.91
C SER A 268 -8.86 8.01 10.36
N MET A 269 -8.17 7.44 11.35
CA MET A 269 -8.42 7.74 12.77
C MET A 269 -8.10 9.20 13.16
N LEU A 270 -7.18 9.85 12.46
CA LEU A 270 -6.73 11.21 12.76
C LEU A 270 -7.48 12.28 11.96
N ARG A 271 -7.95 11.94 10.74
CA ARG A 271 -8.48 12.93 9.78
C ARG A 271 -9.85 12.58 9.20
N GLY A 272 -10.35 11.36 9.45
CA GLY A 272 -11.59 10.85 8.85
C GLY A 272 -11.34 10.17 7.50
N ASP A 273 -12.43 9.81 6.83
CA ASP A 273 -12.44 8.92 5.66
C ASP A 273 -12.57 9.65 4.31
N ASP A 274 -12.43 10.97 4.28
CA ASP A 274 -12.35 11.71 3.00
C ASP A 274 -11.03 11.45 2.29
N LEU A 275 -11.12 10.81 1.12
CA LEU A 275 -9.97 10.35 0.36
C LEU A 275 -9.07 11.50 -0.07
N ARG A 276 -9.67 12.58 -0.61
CA ARG A 276 -8.92 13.70 -1.16
C ARG A 276 -8.02 14.38 -0.13
N SER A 277 -8.52 14.57 1.08
CA SER A 277 -7.76 15.18 2.18
C SER A 277 -6.78 14.20 2.82
N SER A 278 -7.05 12.88 2.72
CA SER A 278 -6.26 11.83 3.36
C SER A 278 -5.08 11.35 2.49
N ILE A 279 -5.18 11.36 1.16
CA ILE A 279 -4.11 10.89 0.24
C ILE A 279 -2.74 11.51 0.57
N PRO A 280 -2.56 12.84 0.73
CA PRO A 280 -1.24 13.39 1.02
C PRO A 280 -0.62 12.81 2.31
N TRP A 281 -1.44 12.57 3.33
CA TRP A 281 -1.03 12.01 4.60
C TRP A 281 -0.72 10.51 4.51
N VAL A 282 -1.51 9.79 3.72
CA VAL A 282 -1.28 8.37 3.44
C VAL A 282 0.01 8.19 2.66
N CYS A 283 0.27 9.03 1.65
CA CYS A 283 1.54 9.01 0.93
C CYS A 283 2.74 9.29 1.86
N LEU A 284 2.67 10.36 2.66
CA LEU A 284 3.73 10.71 3.61
C LEU A 284 3.92 9.63 4.67
N GLY A 285 2.83 9.10 5.23
CA GLY A 285 2.87 8.01 6.22
C GLY A 285 3.47 6.73 5.65
N GLY A 286 3.11 6.38 4.41
CA GLY A 286 3.66 5.21 3.70
C GLY A 286 5.16 5.34 3.47
N VAL A 287 5.60 6.50 2.96
CA VAL A 287 7.03 6.81 2.78
C VAL A 287 7.77 6.79 4.10
N ALA A 288 7.22 7.43 5.15
CA ALA A 288 7.86 7.46 6.47
C ALA A 288 8.02 6.04 7.03
N LEU A 289 6.95 5.25 7.07
CA LEU A 289 6.96 3.91 7.67
C LEU A 289 7.95 2.99 6.97
N ILE A 290 7.91 2.92 5.63
CA ILE A 290 8.81 2.04 4.88
C ILE A 290 10.27 2.48 4.98
N THR A 291 10.53 3.81 4.97
CA THR A 291 11.89 4.35 5.10
C THR A 291 12.47 4.07 6.49
N VAL A 292 11.68 4.22 7.54
CA VAL A 292 12.10 3.85 8.91
C VAL A 292 12.41 2.36 8.99
N CYS A 293 11.52 1.48 8.47
CA CYS A 293 11.75 0.04 8.46
C CYS A 293 12.99 -0.35 7.66
N ASP A 294 13.25 0.31 6.53
CA ASP A 294 14.46 0.08 5.72
C ASP A 294 15.74 0.54 6.44
N ILE A 295 15.72 1.70 7.11
CA ILE A 295 16.85 2.16 7.93
C ILE A 295 17.12 1.17 9.07
N ILE A 296 16.09 0.73 9.78
CA ILE A 296 16.21 -0.28 10.83
C ILE A 296 16.84 -1.56 10.26
N GLY A 297 16.34 -2.07 9.12
CA GLY A 297 16.87 -3.26 8.47
C GLY A 297 18.34 -3.16 8.10
N ARG A 298 18.82 -1.96 7.74
CA ARG A 298 20.24 -1.70 7.43
C ARG A 298 21.14 -1.57 8.66
N VAL A 299 20.60 -1.07 9.79
CA VAL A 299 21.41 -0.75 10.98
C VAL A 299 21.52 -1.92 11.95
N VAL A 300 20.44 -2.72 12.10
CA VAL A 300 20.33 -3.75 13.17
C VAL A 300 21.42 -4.82 13.09
N ARG A 301 21.86 -5.20 11.90
CA ARG A 301 22.81 -6.32 11.71
C ARG A 301 23.95 -5.98 10.72
N MET A 302 24.51 -4.78 10.77
CA MET A 302 25.64 -4.44 9.90
C MET A 302 26.78 -5.48 9.97
N PRO A 303 27.38 -5.88 8.84
CA PRO A 303 27.21 -5.37 7.47
C PRO A 303 26.07 -6.01 6.68
N PHE A 304 25.32 -6.96 7.26
CA PHE A 304 24.21 -7.63 6.61
C PHE A 304 22.94 -6.80 6.70
N GLU A 305 22.12 -6.83 5.65
CA GLU A 305 20.83 -6.15 5.63
C GLU A 305 19.68 -7.12 5.94
N VAL A 306 18.82 -6.73 6.87
CA VAL A 306 17.56 -7.44 7.13
C VAL A 306 16.52 -6.97 6.10
N PRO A 307 15.83 -7.89 5.39
CA PRO A 307 14.78 -7.50 4.45
C PRO A 307 13.72 -6.60 5.08
N VAL A 308 13.35 -5.53 4.37
CA VAL A 308 12.39 -4.54 4.89
C VAL A 308 11.03 -5.16 5.22
N SER A 309 10.60 -6.19 4.48
CA SER A 309 9.37 -6.90 4.74
C SER A 309 9.32 -7.58 6.12
N MET A 310 10.45 -8.09 6.61
CA MET A 310 10.55 -8.68 7.95
C MET A 310 10.35 -7.62 9.03
N VAL A 311 11.05 -6.48 8.92
CA VAL A 311 10.91 -5.37 9.87
C VAL A 311 9.49 -4.81 9.81
N LEU A 312 8.96 -4.60 8.61
CA LEU A 312 7.61 -4.09 8.38
C LEU A 312 6.55 -5.08 8.90
N GLY A 313 6.77 -6.39 8.76
CA GLY A 313 5.92 -7.44 9.30
C GLY A 313 5.78 -7.34 10.81
N VAL A 314 6.90 -7.22 11.52
CA VAL A 314 6.91 -7.10 12.99
C VAL A 314 6.29 -5.78 13.44
N VAL A 315 6.74 -4.65 12.89
CA VAL A 315 6.22 -3.32 13.24
C VAL A 315 4.75 -3.19 12.86
N GLY A 316 4.39 -3.63 11.65
CA GLY A 316 3.01 -3.56 11.15
C GLY A 316 2.06 -4.41 11.98
N ALA A 317 2.43 -5.64 12.33
CA ALA A 317 1.62 -6.51 13.18
C ALA A 317 1.42 -5.90 14.59
N ALA A 318 2.48 -5.37 15.20
CA ALA A 318 2.39 -4.73 16.51
C ALA A 318 1.45 -3.50 16.49
N VAL A 319 1.61 -2.64 15.49
CA VAL A 319 0.74 -1.46 15.31
C VAL A 319 -0.70 -1.89 15.03
N PHE A 320 -0.90 -2.89 14.19
CA PHE A 320 -2.24 -3.39 13.86
C PHE A 320 -2.96 -3.95 15.09
N LEU A 321 -2.29 -4.76 15.91
CA LEU A 321 -2.85 -5.27 17.17
C LEU A 321 -3.21 -4.12 18.12
N ALA A 322 -2.35 -3.09 18.21
CA ALA A 322 -2.65 -1.91 19.02
C ALA A 322 -3.88 -1.12 18.50
N LEU A 323 -4.07 -1.04 17.18
CA LEU A 323 -5.23 -0.39 16.57
C LEU A 323 -6.52 -1.16 16.87
N ILE A 324 -6.53 -2.49 16.75
CA ILE A 324 -7.68 -3.34 17.06
C ILE A 324 -8.07 -3.21 18.53
N THR A 325 -7.12 -3.35 19.43
CA THR A 325 -7.40 -3.28 20.89
C THR A 325 -7.94 -1.92 21.30
N ARG A 326 -7.50 -0.84 20.63
CA ARG A 326 -8.00 0.51 20.88
C ARG A 326 -9.42 0.72 20.34
N GLN A 327 -9.78 0.10 19.23
CA GLN A 327 -11.15 0.15 18.70
C GLN A 327 -12.12 -0.60 19.61
N TRP A 328 -11.74 -1.77 20.13
CA TRP A 328 -12.56 -2.56 21.04
C TRP A 328 -12.85 -1.86 22.39
N ARG A 329 -11.96 -0.97 22.83
CA ARG A 329 -12.17 -0.18 24.06
C ARG A 329 -13.07 1.04 23.88
N ARG A 330 -13.44 1.38 22.64
CA ARG A 330 -14.25 2.57 22.31
C ARG A 330 -15.67 2.21 21.82
N GLY A 331 -15.96 0.96 21.50
CA GLY A 331 -17.28 0.41 21.22
C GLY A 331 -17.82 -0.31 22.42
#